data_cb5958dc133cfc6ef88db5d7ba5ab751
#
_entry.id   cb5958dc133cfc6ef88db5d7ba5ab751
#
_cell.length_a   1.000
_cell.length_b   1.000
_cell.length_c   1.000
_cell.angle_alpha   90.00
_cell.angle_beta   90.00
_cell.angle_gamma   90.00
#
_symmetry.space_group_name_H-M   'P 1'
#
loop_
_entity.id
_entity.type
_entity.pdbx_description
1 polymer ?
#
loop_
_entity_poly.entity_id
_entity_poly.type
_entity_poly.pdbx_seq_one_letter_code
_entity_poly.pdbx_strand_id
1 'polypeptide(L)'
;MEYDVVIVGAGPAGLAASIRLKQLAVEAESEISVCVIEKGSEVGAHILSGAVFEPRALNELIPDWKDKGAPLNTSAREDRLLLLSERKAWRLPTPPQMRNHGNYIISLGNLCRWLATQAEELGVEIYPGFAAAEVLYDGTGRVVGVATGDMGIGKDGQPTASHTPGVELRGRETLFAEGARGSLTKKLVERFHLRDRCDPQTYAIGIKELWEIDPEKHQPGLIVHTVGWPLDNRTYGGSFLYHLEGNQVSVGFVIGLDYDNPYLSPFEEFQRFKTHPAIRHFFEGGRRVAYGARALNEGGFQSIPRMDFPGGALTGCAAGFVNVPKIKGSHTAMKSGMVAAEAVFARLNGDENASVRAGLERSWVWEELYRVRNIRPSFRLGMWAGLAYSALDTYLFRGRAPWTFHNHADYDQLARKDAVKPIRYPRPDGKISFDRLTSVSFSFTNHEEGQPAHLKLRDPDKAISINYRLYDS
;
A
#
# COMPACT_ATOMS: atom_id res chain seq x y z
N MET A 1 3.63 -26.67 12.38
CA MET A 1 2.83 -27.05 11.20
C MET A 1 3.75 -27.00 9.99
N GLU A 2 3.59 -27.90 9.02
CA GLU A 2 4.46 -28.00 7.85
C GLU A 2 3.64 -27.86 6.57
N TYR A 3 4.15 -27.07 5.62
CA TYR A 3 3.52 -26.78 4.34
C TYR A 3 4.58 -26.78 3.23
N ASP A 4 4.18 -26.92 1.98
CA ASP A 4 5.08 -26.67 0.85
C ASP A 4 5.34 -25.16 0.73
N VAL A 5 4.30 -24.33 0.86
CA VAL A 5 4.43 -22.86 0.77
C VAL A 5 3.72 -22.16 1.93
N VAL A 6 4.44 -21.28 2.60
CA VAL A 6 3.92 -20.33 3.59
C VAL A 6 3.87 -18.93 2.99
N ILE A 7 2.72 -18.25 3.10
CA ILE A 7 2.53 -16.89 2.59
C ILE A 7 2.20 -15.95 3.75
N VAL A 8 2.96 -14.87 3.88
CA VAL A 8 2.78 -13.87 4.94
C VAL A 8 2.03 -12.66 4.40
N GLY A 9 0.76 -12.54 4.77
CA GLY A 9 -0.14 -11.45 4.42
C GLY A 9 -1.21 -11.84 3.39
N ALA A 10 -2.49 -11.73 3.78
CA ALA A 10 -3.67 -11.97 2.95
C ALA A 10 -4.15 -10.70 2.22
N GLY A 11 -3.22 -9.90 1.71
CA GLY A 11 -3.49 -8.80 0.77
C GLY A 11 -3.59 -9.31 -0.67
N PRO A 12 -3.82 -8.39 -1.65
CA PRO A 12 -3.97 -8.76 -3.07
C PRO A 12 -2.82 -9.62 -3.62
N ALA A 13 -1.58 -9.38 -3.19
CA ALA A 13 -0.42 -10.15 -3.65
C ALA A 13 -0.39 -11.57 -3.09
N GLY A 14 -0.58 -11.72 -1.78
CA GLY A 14 -0.55 -13.04 -1.13
C GLY A 14 -1.70 -13.93 -1.57
N LEU A 15 -2.91 -13.39 -1.67
CA LEU A 15 -4.08 -14.13 -2.14
C LEU A 15 -3.95 -14.52 -3.63
N ALA A 16 -3.43 -13.60 -4.48
CA ALA A 16 -3.18 -13.94 -5.87
C ALA A 16 -2.11 -15.02 -6.02
N ALA A 17 -1.07 -15.01 -5.16
CA ALA A 17 -0.05 -16.04 -5.15
C ALA A 17 -0.62 -17.40 -4.70
N SER A 18 -1.42 -17.44 -3.64
CA SER A 18 -2.01 -18.69 -3.13
C SER A 18 -2.94 -19.35 -4.14
N ILE A 19 -3.82 -18.56 -4.78
CA ILE A 19 -4.71 -19.03 -5.84
C ILE A 19 -3.89 -19.57 -7.02
N ARG A 20 -2.89 -18.84 -7.51
CA ARG A 20 -2.07 -19.26 -8.65
C ARG A 20 -1.29 -20.53 -8.36
N LEU A 21 -0.74 -20.69 -7.16
CA LEU A 21 -0.06 -21.93 -6.72
C LEU A 21 -0.98 -23.13 -6.83
N LYS A 22 -2.20 -23.02 -6.33
CA LYS A 22 -3.19 -24.11 -6.39
C LYS A 22 -3.65 -24.40 -7.82
N GLN A 23 -3.80 -23.38 -8.67
CA GLN A 23 -4.08 -23.56 -10.09
C GLN A 23 -2.97 -24.34 -10.80
N LEU A 24 -1.69 -23.96 -10.55
CA LEU A 24 -0.53 -24.66 -11.12
C LEU A 24 -0.44 -26.12 -10.66
N ALA A 25 -0.79 -26.39 -9.40
CA ALA A 25 -0.84 -27.75 -8.89
C ALA A 25 -1.91 -28.61 -9.60
N VAL A 26 -3.09 -28.05 -9.82
CA VAL A 26 -4.15 -28.70 -10.60
C VAL A 26 -3.73 -28.93 -12.04
N GLU A 27 -3.14 -27.90 -12.70
CA GLU A 27 -2.62 -27.99 -14.06
C GLU A 27 -1.54 -29.08 -14.23
N ALA A 28 -0.73 -29.32 -13.18
CA ALA A 28 0.35 -30.31 -13.15
C ALA A 28 -0.07 -31.66 -12.54
N GLU A 29 -1.36 -31.87 -12.25
CA GLU A 29 -1.88 -33.06 -11.56
C GLU A 29 -1.09 -33.42 -10.30
N SER A 30 -0.67 -32.39 -9.53
CA SER A 30 0.11 -32.50 -8.30
C SER A 30 -0.59 -31.89 -7.11
N GLU A 31 -0.21 -32.28 -5.90
CA GLU A 31 -0.71 -31.69 -4.68
C GLU A 31 0.38 -30.86 -4.03
N ILE A 32 0.02 -29.66 -3.61
CA ILE A 32 0.83 -28.77 -2.77
C ILE A 32 0.00 -28.23 -1.62
N SER A 33 0.58 -28.19 -0.43
CA SER A 33 0.00 -27.57 0.74
C SER A 33 0.40 -26.09 0.81
N VAL A 34 -0.60 -25.20 0.93
CA VAL A 34 -0.37 -23.75 0.95
C VAL A 34 -1.12 -23.16 2.14
N CYS A 35 -0.43 -22.42 2.98
CA CYS A 35 -1.08 -21.61 4.01
C CYS A 35 -0.78 -20.14 3.86
N VAL A 36 -1.74 -19.30 4.26
CA VAL A 36 -1.65 -17.84 4.30
C VAL A 36 -1.91 -17.39 5.73
N ILE A 37 -0.99 -16.60 6.32
CA ILE A 37 -1.23 -15.99 7.61
C ILE A 37 -1.51 -14.50 7.47
N GLU A 38 -2.47 -14.00 8.24
CA GLU A 38 -2.91 -12.60 8.23
C GLU A 38 -2.99 -12.07 9.66
N LYS A 39 -2.37 -10.93 9.91
CA LYS A 39 -2.39 -10.29 11.25
C LYS A 39 -3.75 -9.70 11.63
N GLY A 40 -4.57 -9.32 10.66
CA GLY A 40 -5.92 -8.83 10.89
C GLY A 40 -6.82 -9.93 11.41
N SER A 41 -7.80 -9.57 12.24
CA SER A 41 -8.80 -10.51 12.79
C SER A 41 -9.61 -11.24 11.72
N GLU A 42 -9.69 -10.66 10.53
CA GLU A 42 -10.24 -11.24 9.31
C GLU A 42 -9.47 -10.71 8.10
N VAL A 43 -9.57 -11.39 6.97
CA VAL A 43 -9.00 -10.89 5.71
C VAL A 43 -9.64 -9.56 5.32
N GLY A 44 -8.82 -8.55 5.04
CA GLY A 44 -9.29 -7.22 4.67
C GLY A 44 -9.59 -6.27 5.83
N ALA A 45 -9.54 -6.71 7.10
CA ALA A 45 -9.82 -5.87 8.28
C ALA A 45 -8.93 -4.61 8.34
N HIS A 46 -7.69 -4.71 7.92
CA HIS A 46 -6.75 -3.59 7.90
C HIS A 46 -6.77 -2.77 6.59
N ILE A 47 -7.75 -2.99 5.71
CA ILE A 47 -7.86 -2.30 4.43
C ILE A 47 -9.09 -1.38 4.47
N LEU A 48 -8.87 -0.08 4.69
CA LEU A 48 -9.95 0.90 4.58
C LEU A 48 -10.41 1.01 3.13
N SER A 49 -11.72 0.94 2.93
CA SER A 49 -12.41 0.93 1.64
C SER A 49 -12.11 2.12 0.74
N GLY A 50 -12.38 1.93 -0.55
CA GLY A 50 -12.28 2.93 -1.60
C GLY A 50 -10.94 2.90 -2.34
N ALA A 51 -10.93 2.19 -3.46
CA ALA A 51 -9.82 2.17 -4.39
C ALA A 51 -10.33 2.15 -5.84
N VAL A 52 -9.58 2.74 -6.76
CA VAL A 52 -9.77 2.47 -8.19
C VAL A 52 -8.95 1.25 -8.54
N PHE A 53 -9.62 0.23 -9.02
CA PHE A 53 -9.07 -1.08 -9.33
C PHE A 53 -9.03 -1.32 -10.84
N GLU A 54 -7.86 -1.70 -11.35
CA GLU A 54 -7.66 -2.17 -12.71
C GLU A 54 -7.77 -3.69 -12.75
N PRO A 55 -8.73 -4.27 -13.50
CA PRO A 55 -9.02 -5.70 -13.42
C PRO A 55 -8.04 -6.59 -14.20
N ARG A 56 -7.01 -6.05 -14.82
CA ARG A 56 -6.08 -6.79 -15.69
C ARG A 56 -5.52 -8.05 -15.04
N ALA A 57 -4.95 -7.92 -13.83
CA ALA A 57 -4.40 -9.08 -13.12
C ALA A 57 -5.49 -10.06 -12.67
N LEU A 58 -6.67 -9.55 -12.30
CA LEU A 58 -7.82 -10.39 -11.96
C LEU A 58 -8.35 -11.17 -13.17
N ASN A 59 -8.41 -10.53 -14.34
CA ASN A 59 -8.79 -11.20 -15.59
C ASN A 59 -7.84 -12.34 -15.97
N GLU A 60 -6.54 -12.21 -15.64
CA GLU A 60 -5.57 -13.27 -15.87
C GLU A 60 -5.68 -14.39 -14.82
N LEU A 61 -5.95 -14.06 -13.55
CA LEU A 61 -5.99 -15.01 -12.44
C LEU A 61 -7.30 -15.80 -12.41
N ILE A 62 -8.44 -15.11 -12.54
CA ILE A 62 -9.79 -15.67 -12.48
C ILE A 62 -10.61 -15.06 -13.63
N PRO A 63 -10.52 -15.59 -14.86
CA PRO A 63 -11.18 -15.01 -16.05
C PRO A 63 -12.70 -14.89 -15.90
N ASP A 64 -13.32 -15.79 -15.16
CA ASP A 64 -14.76 -15.89 -14.89
C ASP A 64 -15.19 -15.15 -13.59
N TRP A 65 -14.38 -14.19 -13.12
CA TRP A 65 -14.63 -13.47 -11.86
C TRP A 65 -16.02 -12.80 -11.79
N LYS A 66 -16.58 -12.40 -12.96
CA LYS A 66 -17.93 -11.80 -13.03
C LYS A 66 -19.00 -12.81 -12.65
N ASP A 67 -18.91 -14.00 -13.21
CA ASP A 67 -19.86 -15.10 -12.96
C ASP A 67 -19.73 -15.63 -11.53
N LYS A 68 -18.54 -15.51 -10.95
CA LYS A 68 -18.22 -15.85 -9.55
C LYS A 68 -18.55 -14.72 -8.55
N GLY A 69 -19.19 -13.64 -9.01
CA GLY A 69 -19.70 -12.59 -8.14
C GLY A 69 -18.62 -11.74 -7.46
N ALA A 70 -17.49 -11.49 -8.10
CA ALA A 70 -16.48 -10.56 -7.57
C ALA A 70 -17.09 -9.17 -7.33
N PRO A 71 -16.75 -8.48 -6.21
CA PRO A 71 -17.40 -7.23 -5.78
C PRO A 71 -16.89 -6.00 -6.57
N LEU A 72 -16.98 -6.05 -7.90
CA LEU A 72 -16.62 -4.96 -8.81
C LEU A 72 -17.89 -4.31 -9.38
N ASN A 73 -18.67 -3.65 -8.52
CA ASN A 73 -20.02 -3.20 -8.84
C ASN A 73 -20.07 -1.80 -9.49
N THR A 74 -19.11 -0.92 -9.19
CA THR A 74 -19.11 0.47 -9.64
C THR A 74 -18.05 0.70 -10.72
N SER A 75 -18.46 0.74 -11.99
CA SER A 75 -17.55 1.08 -13.09
C SER A 75 -17.12 2.54 -13.03
N ALA A 76 -15.85 2.83 -13.30
CA ALA A 76 -15.35 4.20 -13.46
C ALA A 76 -15.97 4.85 -14.70
N ARG A 77 -16.61 6.02 -14.53
CA ARG A 77 -17.35 6.73 -15.59
C ARG A 77 -16.74 8.05 -15.99
N GLU A 78 -16.22 8.80 -15.02
CA GLU A 78 -15.64 10.12 -15.27
C GLU A 78 -14.38 10.33 -14.44
N ASP A 79 -13.33 10.85 -15.08
CA ASP A 79 -12.11 11.30 -14.45
C ASP A 79 -12.03 12.83 -14.44
N ARG A 80 -11.78 13.43 -13.29
CA ARG A 80 -11.49 14.85 -13.11
C ARG A 80 -10.13 15.01 -12.43
N LEU A 81 -9.23 15.75 -13.05
CA LEU A 81 -8.01 16.22 -12.44
C LEU A 81 -8.12 17.72 -12.20
N LEU A 82 -7.99 18.15 -10.95
CA LEU A 82 -8.12 19.56 -10.55
C LEU A 82 -6.80 20.10 -10.00
N LEU A 83 -6.43 21.29 -10.42
CA LEU A 83 -5.44 22.11 -9.76
C LEU A 83 -6.15 23.02 -8.78
N LEU A 84 -5.80 22.92 -7.50
CA LEU A 84 -6.37 23.76 -6.45
C LEU A 84 -5.44 24.92 -6.08
N SER A 85 -6.00 26.10 -5.93
CA SER A 85 -5.46 27.17 -5.09
C SER A 85 -6.32 27.30 -3.86
N GLU A 86 -6.03 28.19 -2.96
CA GLU A 86 -6.80 28.36 -1.71
C GLU A 86 -8.33 28.50 -1.89
N ARG A 87 -8.76 29.10 -3.00
CA ARG A 87 -10.19 29.41 -3.23
C ARG A 87 -10.74 28.96 -4.57
N LYS A 88 -9.88 28.59 -5.54
CA LYS A 88 -10.29 28.24 -6.89
C LYS A 88 -9.78 26.86 -7.28
N ALA A 89 -10.55 26.21 -8.16
CA ALA A 89 -10.19 24.96 -8.80
C ALA A 89 -10.19 25.12 -10.31
N TRP A 90 -9.17 24.61 -10.98
CA TRP A 90 -9.10 24.56 -12.44
C TRP A 90 -9.02 23.10 -12.89
N ARG A 91 -9.85 22.74 -13.86
CA ARG A 91 -9.79 21.40 -14.44
C ARG A 91 -8.58 21.30 -15.38
N LEU A 92 -7.71 20.34 -15.11
CA LEU A 92 -6.59 19.99 -15.96
C LEU A 92 -6.97 18.83 -16.90
N PRO A 93 -6.30 18.69 -18.06
CA PRO A 93 -6.41 17.48 -18.86
C PRO A 93 -5.94 16.24 -18.05
N THR A 94 -6.77 15.19 -18.06
CA THR A 94 -6.40 13.94 -17.38
C THR A 94 -5.33 13.21 -18.19
N PRO A 95 -4.12 12.99 -17.64
CA PRO A 95 -3.05 12.27 -18.34
C PRO A 95 -3.46 10.84 -18.67
N PRO A 96 -2.94 10.23 -19.75
CA PRO A 96 -3.31 8.88 -20.17
C PRO A 96 -3.21 7.83 -19.07
N GLN A 97 -2.15 7.87 -18.23
CA GLN A 97 -1.95 6.94 -17.13
C GLN A 97 -2.98 7.07 -16.00
N MET A 98 -3.66 8.21 -15.89
CA MET A 98 -4.70 8.44 -14.87
C MET A 98 -6.12 8.18 -15.39
N ARG A 99 -6.29 7.82 -16.67
CA ARG A 99 -7.61 7.48 -17.22
C ARG A 99 -8.07 6.13 -16.70
N ASN A 100 -9.34 6.08 -16.28
CA ASN A 100 -9.90 4.92 -15.60
C ASN A 100 -11.01 4.21 -16.40
N HIS A 101 -11.13 4.46 -17.69
CA HIS A 101 -12.05 3.71 -18.53
C HIS A 101 -11.75 2.21 -18.45
N GLY A 102 -12.79 1.40 -18.14
CA GLY A 102 -12.64 -0.05 -17.92
C GLY A 102 -12.18 -0.47 -16.52
N ASN A 103 -11.90 0.49 -15.65
CA ASN A 103 -11.59 0.24 -14.23
C ASN A 103 -12.86 0.32 -13.37
N TYR A 104 -12.74 -0.07 -12.11
CA TYR A 104 -13.82 -0.09 -11.13
C TYR A 104 -13.44 0.66 -9.87
N ILE A 105 -14.42 1.30 -9.23
CA ILE A 105 -14.27 1.85 -7.88
C ILE A 105 -14.81 0.79 -6.92
N ILE A 106 -13.96 0.30 -6.03
CA ILE A 106 -14.26 -0.86 -5.19
C ILE A 106 -13.91 -0.65 -3.72
N SER A 107 -14.48 -1.49 -2.86
CA SER A 107 -13.90 -1.82 -1.57
C SER A 107 -12.80 -2.86 -1.74
N LEU A 108 -11.54 -2.47 -1.58
CA LEU A 108 -10.42 -3.40 -1.68
C LEU A 108 -10.46 -4.46 -0.57
N GLY A 109 -11.01 -4.13 0.61
CA GLY A 109 -11.24 -5.11 1.68
C GLY A 109 -12.22 -6.20 1.25
N ASN A 110 -13.34 -5.82 0.59
CA ASN A 110 -14.32 -6.78 0.07
C ASN A 110 -13.71 -7.66 -1.03
N LEU A 111 -12.90 -7.07 -1.91
CA LEU A 111 -12.18 -7.86 -2.92
C LEU A 111 -11.24 -8.88 -2.28
N CYS A 112 -10.49 -8.50 -1.24
CA CYS A 112 -9.61 -9.44 -0.54
C CYS A 112 -10.40 -10.56 0.14
N ARG A 113 -11.55 -10.27 0.77
CA ARG A 113 -12.42 -11.31 1.35
C ARG A 113 -12.92 -12.28 0.28
N TRP A 114 -13.37 -11.76 -0.85
CA TRP A 114 -13.80 -12.59 -1.97
C TRP A 114 -12.65 -13.44 -2.54
N LEU A 115 -11.44 -12.88 -2.70
CA LEU A 115 -10.26 -13.64 -3.12
C LEU A 115 -9.88 -14.72 -2.10
N ALA A 116 -10.06 -14.46 -0.80
CA ALA A 116 -9.82 -15.44 0.24
C ALA A 116 -10.78 -16.65 0.09
N THR A 117 -12.07 -16.39 -0.14
CA THR A 117 -13.03 -17.46 -0.43
C THR A 117 -12.61 -18.28 -1.66
N GLN A 118 -12.17 -17.62 -2.74
CA GLN A 118 -11.68 -18.33 -3.93
C GLN A 118 -10.41 -19.15 -3.65
N ALA A 119 -9.54 -18.69 -2.75
CA ALA A 119 -8.36 -19.45 -2.33
C ALA A 119 -8.74 -20.67 -1.47
N GLU A 120 -9.65 -20.50 -0.52
CA GLU A 120 -10.14 -21.56 0.36
C GLU A 120 -10.89 -22.67 -0.43
N GLU A 121 -11.67 -22.30 -1.45
CA GLU A 121 -12.33 -23.26 -2.36
C GLU A 121 -11.30 -24.13 -3.14
N LEU A 122 -10.09 -23.63 -3.34
CA LEU A 122 -8.97 -24.37 -3.94
C LEU A 122 -8.16 -25.17 -2.90
N GLY A 123 -8.52 -25.13 -1.63
CA GLY A 123 -7.83 -25.83 -0.56
C GLY A 123 -6.60 -25.08 -0.01
N VAL A 124 -6.60 -23.74 -0.03
CA VAL A 124 -5.64 -22.93 0.71
C VAL A 124 -6.12 -22.78 2.15
N GLU A 125 -5.23 -22.96 3.10
CA GLU A 125 -5.52 -22.70 4.51
C GLU A 125 -5.20 -21.25 4.85
N ILE A 126 -6.20 -20.47 5.31
CA ILE A 126 -6.02 -19.06 5.67
C ILE A 126 -6.19 -18.91 7.18
N TYR A 127 -5.20 -18.32 7.83
CA TYR A 127 -5.17 -18.08 9.28
C TYR A 127 -5.20 -16.59 9.60
N PRO A 128 -6.40 -15.99 9.75
CA PRO A 128 -6.52 -14.61 10.23
C PRO A 128 -6.29 -14.53 11.74
N GLY A 129 -5.85 -13.37 12.21
CA GLY A 129 -5.50 -13.15 13.63
C GLY A 129 -4.07 -13.54 14.00
N PHE A 130 -3.31 -14.13 13.09
CA PHE A 130 -1.94 -14.58 13.35
C PHE A 130 -0.91 -13.68 12.68
N ALA A 131 -0.18 -12.91 13.48
CA ALA A 131 0.89 -12.07 13.00
C ALA A 131 2.22 -12.84 12.96
N ALA A 132 2.87 -12.89 11.79
CA ALA A 132 4.25 -13.36 11.69
C ALA A 132 5.18 -12.41 12.46
N ALA A 133 5.89 -12.91 13.46
CA ALA A 133 6.78 -12.15 14.34
C ALA A 133 8.26 -12.43 14.06
N GLU A 134 8.57 -13.63 13.59
CA GLU A 134 9.94 -14.09 13.38
C GLU A 134 10.07 -14.89 12.08
N VAL A 135 11.24 -14.78 11.43
CA VAL A 135 11.61 -15.61 10.28
C VAL A 135 12.43 -16.80 10.77
N LEU A 136 12.06 -17.99 10.38
CA LEU A 136 12.78 -19.22 10.71
C LEU A 136 13.84 -19.51 9.66
N TYR A 137 15.02 -19.92 10.10
CA TYR A 137 16.16 -20.25 9.26
C TYR A 137 16.67 -21.66 9.58
N ASP A 138 17.17 -22.35 8.59
CA ASP A 138 17.94 -23.58 8.79
C ASP A 138 19.42 -23.31 9.11
N GLY A 139 20.18 -24.38 9.32
CA GLY A 139 21.62 -24.28 9.61
C GLY A 139 22.49 -23.67 8.50
N THR A 140 21.96 -23.51 7.29
CA THR A 140 22.63 -22.88 6.14
C THR A 140 22.24 -21.39 5.99
N GLY A 141 21.26 -20.93 6.76
CA GLY A 141 20.69 -19.58 6.69
C GLY A 141 19.58 -19.42 5.65
N ARG A 142 19.11 -20.52 5.05
CA ARG A 142 17.92 -20.54 4.20
C ARG A 142 16.66 -20.29 5.05
N VAL A 143 15.72 -19.53 4.52
CA VAL A 143 14.39 -19.36 5.14
C VAL A 143 13.62 -20.68 5.04
N VAL A 144 13.04 -21.12 6.17
CA VAL A 144 12.26 -22.36 6.26
C VAL A 144 10.88 -22.11 6.91
N GLY A 145 10.41 -20.88 6.89
CA GLY A 145 9.11 -20.51 7.41
C GLY A 145 9.12 -19.29 8.30
N VAL A 146 8.08 -19.14 9.10
CA VAL A 146 7.89 -18.06 10.06
C VAL A 146 7.31 -18.59 11.37
N ALA A 147 7.56 -17.86 12.47
CA ALA A 147 6.86 -18.08 13.74
C ALA A 147 5.90 -16.90 14.00
N THR A 148 4.73 -17.21 14.57
CA THR A 148 3.83 -16.19 15.12
C THR A 148 4.35 -15.73 16.48
N GLY A 149 3.96 -14.54 16.92
CA GLY A 149 4.28 -14.08 18.27
C GLY A 149 3.41 -14.74 19.33
N ASP A 150 3.91 -14.81 20.55
CA ASP A 150 3.10 -15.18 21.71
C ASP A 150 1.96 -14.16 21.88
N MET A 151 0.78 -14.66 22.24
CA MET A 151 -0.37 -13.83 22.63
C MET A 151 -0.50 -13.77 24.15
N GLY A 152 -1.20 -12.77 24.67
CA GLY A 152 -1.39 -12.60 26.12
C GLY A 152 -0.11 -12.27 26.89
N ILE A 153 0.77 -11.45 26.30
CA ILE A 153 1.94 -10.88 26.99
C ILE A 153 1.58 -9.50 27.54
N GLY A 154 1.84 -9.26 28.81
CA GLY A 154 1.59 -7.99 29.49
C GLY A 154 2.62 -6.88 29.16
N LYS A 155 2.36 -5.65 29.60
CA LYS A 155 3.27 -4.49 29.44
C LYS A 155 4.64 -4.70 30.02
N ASP A 156 4.73 -5.51 31.06
CA ASP A 156 5.99 -5.90 31.73
C ASP A 156 6.75 -7.00 30.99
N GLY A 157 6.21 -7.51 29.88
CA GLY A 157 6.78 -8.59 29.09
C GLY A 157 6.53 -9.97 29.68
N GLN A 158 5.71 -10.10 30.73
CA GLN A 158 5.40 -11.38 31.35
C GLN A 158 4.11 -12.00 30.80
N PRO A 159 4.00 -13.32 30.76
CA PRO A 159 2.77 -14.01 30.38
C PRO A 159 1.61 -13.64 31.31
N THR A 160 0.44 -13.35 30.71
CA THR A 160 -0.82 -13.15 31.44
C THR A 160 -1.63 -14.47 31.55
N ALA A 161 -2.78 -14.43 32.19
CA ALA A 161 -3.67 -15.60 32.27
C ALA A 161 -4.21 -16.07 30.89
N SER A 162 -4.17 -15.19 29.87
CA SER A 162 -4.55 -15.50 28.49
C SER A 162 -3.36 -15.83 27.58
N HIS A 163 -2.19 -16.13 28.16
CA HIS A 163 -1.00 -16.47 27.39
C HIS A 163 -1.19 -17.69 26.51
N THR A 164 -0.87 -17.54 25.25
CA THR A 164 -0.83 -18.64 24.27
C THR A 164 0.48 -18.55 23.51
N PRO A 165 1.31 -19.60 23.51
CA PRO A 165 2.57 -19.63 22.77
C PRO A 165 2.35 -19.44 21.27
N GLY A 166 3.29 -18.78 20.62
CA GLY A 166 3.34 -18.69 19.18
C GLY A 166 3.54 -20.06 18.51
N VAL A 167 3.20 -20.17 17.25
CA VAL A 167 3.32 -21.39 16.45
C VAL A 167 4.34 -21.19 15.34
N GLU A 168 5.14 -22.23 15.07
CA GLU A 168 6.00 -22.29 13.89
C GLU A 168 5.22 -22.82 12.70
N LEU A 169 5.26 -22.09 11.60
CA LEU A 169 4.76 -22.47 10.28
C LEU A 169 5.97 -22.69 9.37
N ARG A 170 6.30 -23.94 9.15
CA ARG A 170 7.46 -24.32 8.31
C ARG A 170 7.03 -24.54 6.88
N GLY A 171 7.84 -24.06 5.93
CA GLY A 171 7.59 -24.21 4.50
C GLY A 171 8.86 -24.46 3.72
N ARG A 172 8.75 -25.23 2.65
CA ARG A 172 9.86 -25.40 1.68
C ARG A 172 10.20 -24.06 0.99
N GLU A 173 9.17 -23.21 0.80
CA GLU A 173 9.28 -21.84 0.29
C GLU A 173 8.38 -20.89 1.08
N THR A 174 8.81 -19.64 1.26
CA THR A 174 8.03 -18.62 1.98
C THR A 174 7.89 -17.35 1.16
N LEU A 175 6.66 -16.88 0.93
CA LEU A 175 6.37 -15.63 0.24
C LEU A 175 6.00 -14.53 1.24
N PHE A 176 6.68 -13.39 1.16
CA PHE A 176 6.42 -12.24 2.02
C PHE A 176 5.65 -11.16 1.25
N ALA A 177 4.36 -11.06 1.56
CA ALA A 177 3.39 -10.11 1.00
C ALA A 177 2.90 -9.09 2.05
N GLU A 178 3.78 -8.66 2.96
CA GLU A 178 3.47 -7.85 4.15
C GLU A 178 3.09 -6.39 3.87
N GLY A 179 3.07 -5.97 2.61
CA GLY A 179 2.76 -4.58 2.24
C GLY A 179 3.97 -3.64 2.34
N ALA A 180 3.71 -2.32 2.42
CA ALA A 180 4.74 -1.29 2.21
C ALA A 180 5.86 -1.28 3.28
N ARG A 181 5.56 -1.67 4.50
CA ARG A 181 6.50 -1.58 5.65
C ARG A 181 6.43 -2.84 6.53
N GLY A 182 6.48 -4.00 5.90
CA GLY A 182 6.52 -5.29 6.59
C GLY A 182 7.66 -5.38 7.60
N SER A 183 7.40 -5.89 8.81
CA SER A 183 8.41 -5.99 9.86
C SER A 183 9.45 -7.06 9.54
N LEU A 184 9.02 -8.21 8.99
CA LEU A 184 9.92 -9.27 8.56
C LEU A 184 10.63 -8.91 7.27
N THR A 185 9.96 -8.25 6.34
CA THR A 185 10.55 -7.73 5.10
C THR A 185 11.80 -6.87 5.41
N LYS A 186 11.76 -6.01 6.44
CA LYS A 186 12.93 -5.20 6.83
C LYS A 186 14.10 -6.05 7.28
N LYS A 187 13.85 -7.09 8.08
CA LYS A 187 14.89 -8.04 8.53
C LYS A 187 15.50 -8.81 7.35
N LEU A 188 14.65 -9.25 6.40
CA LEU A 188 15.10 -9.96 5.19
C LEU A 188 15.93 -9.07 4.26
N VAL A 189 15.50 -7.82 4.07
CA VAL A 189 16.23 -6.82 3.28
C VAL A 189 17.64 -6.62 3.83
N GLU A 190 17.77 -6.47 5.15
CA GLU A 190 19.07 -6.31 5.84
C GLU A 190 19.91 -7.60 5.74
N ARG A 191 19.33 -8.74 6.11
CA ARG A 191 20.06 -10.03 6.17
C ARG A 191 20.59 -10.47 4.81
N PHE A 192 19.78 -10.33 3.76
CA PHE A 192 20.12 -10.80 2.41
C PHE A 192 20.61 -9.68 1.49
N HIS A 193 20.84 -8.48 1.99
CA HIS A 193 21.33 -7.34 1.20
C HIS A 193 20.49 -7.09 -0.07
N LEU A 194 19.16 -7.14 0.09
CA LEU A 194 18.27 -7.11 -1.07
C LEU A 194 18.22 -5.75 -1.77
N ARG A 195 18.70 -4.68 -1.11
CA ARG A 195 18.69 -3.31 -1.64
C ARG A 195 20.03 -2.76 -2.10
N ASP A 196 21.10 -3.54 -2.10
CA ASP A 196 22.45 -3.05 -2.43
C ASP A 196 22.58 -2.50 -3.86
N ARG A 197 21.66 -2.83 -4.75
CA ARG A 197 21.71 -2.46 -6.18
C ARG A 197 20.47 -1.70 -6.67
N CYS A 198 19.71 -1.08 -5.79
CA CYS A 198 18.58 -0.25 -6.14
C CYS A 198 18.60 1.05 -5.33
N ASP A 199 17.87 2.04 -5.82
CA ASP A 199 17.71 3.31 -5.12
C ASP A 199 16.98 3.12 -3.77
N PRO A 200 17.14 4.04 -2.82
CA PRO A 200 16.32 4.08 -1.62
C PRO A 200 14.82 4.03 -1.96
N GLN A 201 14.04 3.30 -1.15
CA GLN A 201 12.59 3.39 -1.25
C GLN A 201 12.12 4.71 -0.68
N THR A 202 11.26 5.39 -1.41
CA THR A 202 10.54 6.55 -0.93
C THR A 202 9.13 6.17 -0.53
N TYR A 203 8.58 6.88 0.44
CA TYR A 203 7.28 6.58 1.02
C TYR A 203 6.37 7.79 1.01
N ALA A 204 5.08 7.52 1.03
CA ALA A 204 4.05 8.50 1.35
C ALA A 204 3.18 7.99 2.48
N ILE A 205 2.49 8.91 3.14
CA ILE A 205 1.35 8.62 4.00
C ILE A 205 0.06 8.95 3.27
N GLY A 206 -0.79 7.95 3.10
CA GLY A 206 -2.15 8.12 2.61
C GLY A 206 -3.12 8.10 3.77
N ILE A 207 -3.86 9.19 3.95
CA ILE A 207 -4.93 9.32 4.96
C ILE A 207 -6.24 9.34 4.21
N LYS A 208 -7.24 8.58 4.66
CA LYS A 208 -8.54 8.56 4.01
C LYS A 208 -9.69 8.44 5.00
N GLU A 209 -10.85 8.86 4.53
CA GLU A 209 -12.13 8.69 5.19
C GLU A 209 -13.14 8.10 4.21
N LEU A 210 -14.09 7.34 4.76
CA LEU A 210 -15.29 6.91 4.07
C LEU A 210 -16.45 7.74 4.58
N TRP A 211 -17.25 8.29 3.66
CA TRP A 211 -18.40 9.12 3.94
C TRP A 211 -19.64 8.54 3.30
N GLU A 212 -20.78 8.66 3.98
CA GLU A 212 -22.11 8.60 3.39
C GLU A 212 -22.54 10.03 3.10
N ILE A 213 -22.89 10.33 1.85
CA ILE A 213 -23.23 11.66 1.41
C ILE A 213 -24.68 11.72 0.93
N ASP A 214 -25.18 12.94 0.77
CA ASP A 214 -26.49 13.21 0.20
C ASP A 214 -26.60 12.53 -1.19
N PRO A 215 -27.67 11.73 -1.43
CA PRO A 215 -27.90 11.08 -2.73
C PRO A 215 -27.91 12.05 -3.91
N GLU A 216 -28.38 13.30 -3.72
CA GLU A 216 -28.41 14.32 -4.79
C GLU A 216 -27.00 14.77 -5.22
N LYS A 217 -26.00 14.63 -4.33
CA LYS A 217 -24.61 14.97 -4.58
C LYS A 217 -23.79 13.77 -5.06
N HIS A 218 -24.35 12.58 -4.96
CA HIS A 218 -23.66 11.35 -5.31
C HIS A 218 -23.65 11.11 -6.83
N GLN A 219 -22.49 10.80 -7.39
CA GLN A 219 -22.26 10.54 -8.81
C GLN A 219 -21.50 9.22 -8.98
N PRO A 220 -22.22 8.06 -8.99
CA PRO A 220 -21.55 6.75 -9.04
C PRO A 220 -20.56 6.64 -10.21
N GLY A 221 -19.32 6.26 -9.91
CA GLY A 221 -18.26 6.12 -10.90
C GLY A 221 -17.48 7.40 -11.17
N LEU A 222 -17.76 8.52 -10.46
CA LEU A 222 -16.94 9.72 -10.52
C LEU A 222 -15.64 9.54 -9.73
N ILE A 223 -14.53 9.91 -10.38
CA ILE A 223 -13.19 9.92 -9.84
C ILE A 223 -12.66 11.36 -9.92
N VAL A 224 -12.29 11.94 -8.77
CA VAL A 224 -11.66 13.26 -8.71
C VAL A 224 -10.28 13.12 -8.09
N HIS A 225 -9.27 13.60 -8.78
CA HIS A 225 -7.91 13.78 -8.25
C HIS A 225 -7.58 15.26 -8.18
N THR A 226 -6.81 15.67 -7.18
CA THR A 226 -6.35 17.06 -7.07
C THR A 226 -4.86 17.16 -6.82
N VAL A 227 -4.27 18.28 -7.26
CA VAL A 227 -2.90 18.71 -6.94
C VAL A 227 -2.91 20.17 -6.52
N GLY A 228 -1.86 20.62 -5.83
CA GLY A 228 -1.71 21.99 -5.35
C GLY A 228 -2.21 22.15 -3.92
N TRP A 229 -3.00 23.20 -3.65
CA TRP A 229 -3.47 23.50 -2.30
C TRP A 229 -4.14 22.27 -1.62
N PRO A 230 -3.92 22.04 -0.32
CA PRO A 230 -3.24 22.87 0.67
C PRO A 230 -1.71 22.79 0.70
N LEU A 231 -1.11 21.90 -0.10
CA LEU A 231 0.34 21.77 -0.17
C LEU A 231 0.98 22.94 -0.94
N ASP A 232 2.21 23.23 -0.57
CA ASP A 232 3.04 24.18 -1.31
C ASP A 232 3.69 23.56 -2.56
N ASN A 233 4.49 24.36 -3.27
CA ASN A 233 5.17 23.87 -4.50
C ASN A 233 6.24 22.80 -4.22
N ARG A 234 6.74 22.70 -3.00
CA ARG A 234 7.88 21.83 -2.66
C ARG A 234 7.45 20.48 -2.10
N THR A 235 6.25 20.40 -1.56
CA THR A 235 5.70 19.21 -0.96
C THR A 235 4.95 18.37 -1.99
N TYR A 236 5.43 17.16 -2.24
CA TYR A 236 4.75 16.22 -3.13
C TYR A 236 3.51 15.63 -2.48
N GLY A 237 2.42 15.60 -3.23
CA GLY A 237 1.19 14.99 -2.76
C GLY A 237 -0.02 15.40 -3.58
N GLY A 238 -1.18 14.99 -3.10
CA GLY A 238 -2.46 15.28 -3.73
C GLY A 238 -3.59 14.50 -3.09
N SER A 239 -4.79 14.69 -3.62
CA SER A 239 -5.97 14.03 -3.09
C SER A 239 -6.68 13.16 -4.11
N PHE A 240 -7.56 12.32 -3.58
CA PHE A 240 -8.54 11.60 -4.36
C PHE A 240 -9.91 11.66 -3.70
N LEU A 241 -10.96 11.56 -4.52
CA LEU A 241 -12.34 11.43 -4.09
C LEU A 241 -13.04 10.50 -5.09
N TYR A 242 -13.57 9.37 -4.58
CA TYR A 242 -14.16 8.31 -5.37
C TYR A 242 -15.59 8.04 -4.92
N HIS A 243 -16.54 8.13 -5.86
CA HIS A 243 -17.95 7.80 -5.61
C HIS A 243 -18.20 6.31 -5.82
N LEU A 244 -18.37 5.59 -4.73
CA LEU A 244 -18.66 4.15 -4.68
C LEU A 244 -20.16 3.87 -4.88
N GLU A 245 -20.59 2.67 -4.58
CA GLU A 245 -22.00 2.29 -4.43
C GLU A 245 -22.61 2.81 -3.12
N GLY A 246 -23.93 2.79 -2.99
CA GLY A 246 -24.62 3.07 -1.70
C GLY A 246 -24.44 4.47 -1.16
N ASN A 247 -24.34 5.49 -2.03
CA ASN A 247 -24.09 6.90 -1.66
C ASN A 247 -22.80 7.11 -0.86
N GLN A 248 -21.86 6.19 -0.99
CA GLN A 248 -20.58 6.29 -0.32
C GLN A 248 -19.52 7.02 -1.16
N VAL A 249 -18.70 7.80 -0.49
CA VAL A 249 -17.54 8.47 -1.06
C VAL A 249 -16.31 8.15 -0.23
N SER A 250 -15.28 7.63 -0.88
CA SER A 250 -13.95 7.55 -0.29
C SER A 250 -13.17 8.79 -0.66
N VAL A 251 -12.74 9.54 0.34
CA VAL A 251 -11.87 10.71 0.16
C VAL A 251 -10.55 10.47 0.87
N GLY A 252 -9.46 10.84 0.22
CA GLY A 252 -8.14 10.71 0.83
C GLY A 252 -7.15 11.74 0.34
N PHE A 253 -6.08 11.85 1.11
CA PHE A 253 -4.98 12.77 0.86
C PHE A 253 -3.66 12.02 1.04
N VAL A 254 -2.77 12.16 0.09
CA VAL A 254 -1.48 11.49 0.07
C VAL A 254 -0.37 12.54 0.11
N ILE A 255 0.58 12.37 1.01
CA ILE A 255 1.74 13.26 1.13
C ILE A 255 3.01 12.40 1.12
N GLY A 256 3.95 12.74 0.23
CA GLY A 256 5.28 12.15 0.23
C GLY A 256 6.00 12.47 1.55
N LEU A 257 6.69 11.50 2.13
CA LEU A 257 7.40 11.69 3.40
C LEU A 257 8.77 12.37 3.23
N ASP A 258 9.06 12.83 2.03
CA ASP A 258 10.21 13.64 1.65
C ASP A 258 9.97 15.16 1.77
N TYR A 259 8.96 15.59 2.55
CA TYR A 259 8.73 17.01 2.83
C TYR A 259 9.84 17.61 3.71
N ASP A 260 10.11 18.88 3.51
CA ASP A 260 11.23 19.57 4.19
C ASP A 260 10.84 20.24 5.53
N ASN A 261 9.57 20.63 5.71
CA ASN A 261 9.13 21.35 6.89
C ASN A 261 8.63 20.40 7.99
N PRO A 262 9.33 20.26 9.15
CA PRO A 262 8.94 19.38 10.25
C PRO A 262 7.60 19.74 10.91
N TYR A 263 7.12 20.97 10.72
CA TYR A 263 5.80 21.41 11.22
C TYR A 263 4.64 20.98 10.32
N LEU A 264 4.92 20.38 9.16
CA LEU A 264 3.86 19.86 8.31
C LEU A 264 3.23 18.63 8.94
N SER A 265 1.91 18.68 9.11
CA SER A 265 1.11 17.58 9.61
C SER A 265 0.26 17.01 8.46
N PRO A 266 0.54 15.81 7.96
CA PRO A 266 -0.28 15.17 6.93
C PRO A 266 -1.76 15.08 7.30
N PHE A 267 -2.06 14.84 8.59
CA PHE A 267 -3.43 14.82 9.09
C PHE A 267 -4.13 16.17 8.94
N GLU A 268 -3.48 17.25 9.38
CA GLU A 268 -4.07 18.59 9.32
C GLU A 268 -4.20 19.09 7.88
N GLU A 269 -3.27 18.74 6.99
CA GLU A 269 -3.39 19.06 5.55
C GLU A 269 -4.59 18.37 4.93
N PHE A 270 -4.87 17.11 5.29
CA PHE A 270 -6.08 16.42 4.87
C PHE A 270 -7.36 17.09 5.39
N GLN A 271 -7.37 17.53 6.66
CA GLN A 271 -8.52 18.25 7.22
C GLN A 271 -8.75 19.59 6.49
N ARG A 272 -7.69 20.34 6.21
CA ARG A 272 -7.75 21.58 5.41
C ARG A 272 -8.30 21.31 4.01
N PHE A 273 -7.78 20.30 3.32
CA PHE A 273 -8.21 19.94 1.96
C PHE A 273 -9.73 19.76 1.87
N LYS A 274 -10.36 19.09 2.82
CA LYS A 274 -11.81 18.86 2.82
C LYS A 274 -12.62 20.15 2.92
N THR A 275 -12.06 21.22 3.46
CA THR A 275 -12.74 22.52 3.59
C THR A 275 -12.69 23.38 2.33
N HIS A 276 -11.96 22.96 1.29
CA HIS A 276 -11.87 23.70 0.03
C HIS A 276 -13.26 23.82 -0.65
N PRO A 277 -13.66 25.02 -1.16
CA PRO A 277 -14.99 25.25 -1.73
C PRO A 277 -15.40 24.24 -2.82
N ALA A 278 -14.49 23.82 -3.67
CA ALA A 278 -14.77 22.83 -4.73
C ALA A 278 -14.88 21.38 -4.23
N ILE A 279 -14.59 21.13 -2.96
CA ILE A 279 -14.57 19.78 -2.34
C ILE A 279 -15.62 19.65 -1.26
N ARG A 280 -15.71 20.64 -0.35
CA ARG A 280 -16.59 20.58 0.83
C ARG A 280 -18.05 20.31 0.50
N HIS A 281 -18.54 20.78 -0.64
CA HIS A 281 -19.96 20.65 -1.03
C HIS A 281 -20.41 19.18 -1.13
N PHE A 282 -19.49 18.24 -1.42
CA PHE A 282 -19.80 16.82 -1.43
C PHE A 282 -20.16 16.29 -0.03
N PHE A 283 -19.53 16.84 1.01
CA PHE A 283 -19.65 16.35 2.39
C PHE A 283 -20.73 17.06 3.22
N GLU A 284 -21.21 18.23 2.76
CA GLU A 284 -22.25 18.99 3.47
C GLU A 284 -23.55 18.19 3.56
N GLY A 285 -24.04 17.95 4.79
CA GLY A 285 -25.19 17.09 5.07
C GLY A 285 -24.87 15.59 5.17
N GLY A 286 -23.65 15.18 4.81
CA GLY A 286 -23.20 13.80 4.95
C GLY A 286 -22.63 13.48 6.34
N ARG A 287 -22.28 12.21 6.55
CA ARG A 287 -21.61 11.73 7.77
C ARG A 287 -20.38 10.91 7.44
N ARG A 288 -19.32 11.08 8.22
CA ARG A 288 -18.14 10.24 8.18
C ARG A 288 -18.45 8.87 8.78
N VAL A 289 -18.06 7.80 8.08
CA VAL A 289 -18.31 6.40 8.47
C VAL A 289 -17.04 5.75 9.03
N ALA A 290 -15.89 6.00 8.40
CA ALA A 290 -14.63 5.40 8.79
C ALA A 290 -13.45 6.32 8.47
N TYR A 291 -12.33 6.08 9.15
CA TYR A 291 -11.05 6.79 8.98
C TYR A 291 -9.91 5.78 8.99
N GLY A 292 -8.83 6.09 8.28
CA GLY A 292 -7.61 5.29 8.36
C GLY A 292 -6.43 5.97 7.67
N ALA A 293 -5.24 5.51 7.99
CA ALA A 293 -4.02 5.96 7.37
C ALA A 293 -3.12 4.77 7.03
N ARG A 294 -2.35 4.88 5.95
CA ARG A 294 -1.44 3.83 5.52
C ARG A 294 -0.21 4.39 4.83
N ALA A 295 0.94 3.77 5.11
CA ALA A 295 2.14 4.04 4.33
C ALA A 295 2.04 3.42 2.93
N LEU A 296 2.57 4.12 1.94
CA LEU A 296 2.62 3.72 0.53
C LEU A 296 4.07 3.76 0.05
N ASN A 297 4.43 2.85 -0.85
CA ASN A 297 5.71 2.92 -1.56
C ASN A 297 5.59 3.89 -2.74
N GLU A 298 6.55 4.79 -2.89
CA GLU A 298 6.61 5.74 -4.02
C GLU A 298 7.91 5.69 -4.82
N GLY A 299 8.84 4.82 -4.46
CA GLY A 299 10.13 4.71 -5.14
C GLY A 299 10.06 4.20 -6.58
N GLY A 300 8.99 3.49 -6.94
CA GLY A 300 8.79 2.99 -8.29
C GLY A 300 9.89 2.04 -8.76
N PHE A 301 10.12 2.02 -10.09
CA PHE A 301 11.01 1.08 -10.76
C PHE A 301 12.43 1.03 -10.20
N GLN A 302 13.05 2.18 -9.93
CA GLN A 302 14.44 2.28 -9.47
C GLN A 302 14.64 1.68 -8.08
N SER A 303 13.59 1.63 -7.27
CA SER A 303 13.64 1.15 -5.89
C SER A 303 13.19 -0.29 -5.71
N ILE A 304 12.96 -1.03 -6.81
CA ILE A 304 12.64 -2.46 -6.75
C ILE A 304 13.88 -3.22 -6.27
N PRO A 305 13.81 -3.94 -5.13
CA PRO A 305 14.92 -4.70 -4.59
C PRO A 305 15.15 -5.99 -5.36
N ARG A 306 16.22 -6.71 -5.05
CA ARG A 306 16.29 -8.13 -5.34
C ARG A 306 15.18 -8.83 -4.55
N MET A 307 14.34 -9.59 -5.23
CA MET A 307 13.16 -10.20 -4.61
C MET A 307 13.44 -11.59 -4.07
N ASP A 308 14.26 -12.36 -4.80
CA ASP A 308 14.57 -13.74 -4.48
C ASP A 308 15.71 -13.85 -3.46
N PHE A 309 15.55 -14.75 -2.50
CA PHE A 309 16.55 -15.15 -1.52
C PHE A 309 16.37 -16.64 -1.18
N PRO A 310 17.36 -17.31 -0.57
CA PRO A 310 17.24 -18.73 -0.24
C PRO A 310 16.00 -19.03 0.62
N GLY A 311 15.09 -19.84 0.09
CA GLY A 311 13.84 -20.27 0.76
C GLY A 311 12.67 -19.31 0.64
N GLY A 312 12.73 -18.29 -0.23
CA GLY A 312 11.57 -17.45 -0.42
C GLY A 312 11.74 -16.25 -1.33
N ALA A 313 10.71 -15.38 -1.32
CA ALA A 313 10.72 -14.13 -2.10
C ALA A 313 9.83 -13.05 -1.50
N LEU A 314 10.12 -11.78 -1.85
CA LEU A 314 9.27 -10.63 -1.63
C LEU A 314 8.27 -10.46 -2.79
N THR A 315 7.03 -10.07 -2.48
CA THR A 315 6.01 -9.77 -3.49
C THR A 315 5.12 -8.60 -3.09
N GLY A 316 4.39 -8.04 -4.04
CA GLY A 316 3.52 -6.90 -3.81
C GLY A 316 4.25 -5.64 -3.35
N CYS A 317 3.66 -4.91 -2.44
CA CYS A 317 4.26 -3.69 -1.88
C CYS A 317 5.47 -3.97 -0.97
N ALA A 318 5.72 -5.20 -0.54
CA ALA A 318 6.98 -5.56 0.13
C ALA A 318 8.18 -5.36 -0.81
N ALA A 319 7.99 -5.57 -2.12
CA ALA A 319 8.95 -5.25 -3.17
C ALA A 319 8.76 -3.86 -3.82
N GLY A 320 7.63 -3.18 -3.59
CA GLY A 320 7.42 -1.79 -4.02
C GLY A 320 6.80 -1.61 -5.41
N PHE A 321 5.86 -2.44 -5.81
CA PHE A 321 5.25 -2.42 -7.16
C PHE A 321 4.13 -1.39 -7.38
N VAL A 322 4.07 -0.29 -6.61
CA VAL A 322 3.06 0.76 -6.84
C VAL A 322 3.40 1.57 -8.09
N ASN A 323 2.46 1.70 -9.01
CA ASN A 323 2.54 2.66 -10.10
C ASN A 323 2.03 4.02 -9.60
N VAL A 324 2.95 4.87 -9.15
CA VAL A 324 2.64 6.14 -8.50
C VAL A 324 1.88 7.10 -9.42
N PRO A 325 2.33 7.37 -10.67
CA PRO A 325 1.59 8.25 -11.58
C PRO A 325 0.21 7.74 -11.97
N LYS A 326 -0.01 6.42 -11.92
CA LYS A 326 -1.31 5.79 -12.15
C LYS A 326 -2.21 5.81 -10.92
N ILE A 327 -1.63 6.06 -9.74
CA ILE A 327 -2.28 6.01 -8.42
C ILE A 327 -2.87 4.60 -8.17
N LYS A 328 -2.19 3.57 -8.60
CA LYS A 328 -2.63 2.17 -8.50
C LYS A 328 -1.47 1.24 -8.18
N GLY A 329 -1.75 0.24 -7.35
CA GLY A 329 -0.78 -0.77 -6.96
C GLY A 329 -1.40 -2.16 -6.81
N SER A 330 -2.74 -2.28 -6.75
CA SER A 330 -3.38 -3.58 -6.50
C SER A 330 -3.19 -4.56 -7.65
N HIS A 331 -3.31 -4.11 -8.91
CA HIS A 331 -3.12 -4.94 -10.10
C HIS A 331 -1.67 -5.42 -10.24
N THR A 332 -0.70 -4.55 -10.00
CA THR A 332 0.73 -4.91 -10.02
C THR A 332 1.10 -5.82 -8.86
N ALA A 333 0.51 -5.60 -7.67
CA ALA A 333 0.68 -6.48 -6.52
C ALA A 333 0.14 -7.89 -6.80
N MET A 334 -1.08 -8.02 -7.35
CA MET A 334 -1.65 -9.31 -7.74
C MET A 334 -0.76 -10.02 -8.77
N LYS A 335 -0.38 -9.33 -9.85
CA LYS A 335 0.48 -9.95 -10.88
C LYS A 335 1.84 -10.38 -10.33
N SER A 336 2.43 -9.59 -9.44
CA SER A 336 3.69 -9.98 -8.79
C SER A 336 3.54 -11.22 -7.91
N GLY A 337 2.39 -11.39 -7.26
CA GLY A 337 2.03 -12.61 -6.52
C GLY A 337 1.92 -13.83 -7.44
N MET A 338 1.24 -13.68 -8.58
CA MET A 338 1.14 -14.76 -9.58
C MET A 338 2.51 -15.19 -10.10
N VAL A 339 3.36 -14.23 -10.46
CA VAL A 339 4.73 -14.52 -10.94
C VAL A 339 5.60 -15.15 -9.85
N ALA A 340 5.44 -14.71 -8.59
CA ALA A 340 6.12 -15.34 -7.46
C ALA A 340 5.66 -16.81 -7.26
N ALA A 341 4.36 -17.05 -7.42
CA ALA A 341 3.79 -18.41 -7.36
C ALA A 341 4.38 -19.32 -8.47
N GLU A 342 4.47 -18.81 -9.70
CA GLU A 342 5.05 -19.54 -10.83
C GLU A 342 6.53 -19.90 -10.59
N ALA A 343 7.33 -18.97 -10.07
CA ALA A 343 8.72 -19.23 -9.73
C ALA A 343 8.88 -20.23 -8.57
N VAL A 344 8.05 -20.08 -7.52
CA VAL A 344 8.03 -20.99 -6.37
C VAL A 344 7.62 -22.38 -6.80
N PHE A 345 6.55 -22.51 -7.58
CA PHE A 345 6.07 -23.80 -8.08
C PHE A 345 7.15 -24.51 -8.91
N ALA A 346 7.85 -23.79 -9.80
CA ALA A 346 8.96 -24.34 -10.56
C ALA A 346 10.11 -24.82 -9.66
N ARG A 347 10.47 -24.05 -8.61
CA ARG A 347 11.51 -24.49 -7.64
C ARG A 347 11.10 -25.72 -6.87
N LEU A 348 9.85 -25.84 -6.46
CA LEU A 348 9.33 -27.03 -5.78
C LEU A 348 9.41 -28.28 -6.67
N ASN A 349 9.34 -28.12 -7.99
CA ASN A 349 9.44 -29.18 -9.00
C ASN A 349 10.87 -29.34 -9.59
N GLY A 350 11.90 -28.81 -8.93
CA GLY A 350 13.30 -29.07 -9.24
C GLY A 350 14.01 -28.03 -10.11
N ASP A 351 13.36 -26.96 -10.57
CA ASP A 351 14.03 -25.84 -11.24
C ASP A 351 14.54 -24.82 -10.21
N GLU A 352 15.67 -25.14 -9.60
CA GLU A 352 16.30 -24.27 -8.59
C GLU A 352 16.68 -22.87 -9.10
N ASN A 353 16.76 -22.68 -10.43
CA ASN A 353 17.09 -21.40 -11.07
C ASN A 353 15.86 -20.53 -11.36
N ALA A 354 14.65 -21.04 -11.12
CA ALA A 354 13.44 -20.25 -11.31
C ALA A 354 13.43 -19.00 -10.43
N SER A 355 13.30 -17.82 -11.05
CA SER A 355 13.44 -16.53 -10.40
C SER A 355 12.20 -15.65 -10.59
N VAL A 356 11.71 -15.08 -9.50
CA VAL A 356 10.64 -14.07 -9.51
C VAL A 356 11.07 -12.87 -10.34
N ARG A 357 12.31 -12.44 -10.22
CA ARG A 357 12.87 -11.33 -11.01
C ARG A 357 12.75 -11.59 -12.50
N ALA A 358 13.22 -12.74 -12.97
CA ALA A 358 13.17 -13.08 -14.39
C ALA A 358 11.72 -13.20 -14.92
N GLY A 359 10.81 -13.71 -14.10
CA GLY A 359 9.37 -13.74 -14.41
C GLY A 359 8.76 -12.36 -14.55
N LEU A 360 9.06 -11.45 -13.63
CA LEU A 360 8.58 -10.07 -13.66
C LEU A 360 9.12 -9.27 -14.84
N GLU A 361 10.39 -9.45 -15.20
CA GLU A 361 11.01 -8.79 -16.36
C GLU A 361 10.32 -9.16 -17.68
N ARG A 362 9.73 -10.34 -17.76
CA ARG A 362 8.91 -10.79 -18.91
C ARG A 362 7.45 -10.35 -18.81
N SER A 363 7.00 -9.84 -17.65
CA SER A 363 5.62 -9.44 -17.43
C SER A 363 5.38 -7.96 -17.79
N TRP A 364 4.11 -7.62 -18.02
CA TRP A 364 3.69 -6.24 -18.26
C TRP A 364 3.94 -5.30 -17.07
N VAL A 365 4.06 -5.82 -15.86
CA VAL A 365 4.37 -5.01 -14.66
C VAL A 365 5.70 -4.30 -14.81
N TRP A 366 6.70 -5.01 -15.32
CA TRP A 366 8.04 -4.45 -15.51
C TRP A 366 8.05 -3.31 -16.51
N GLU A 367 7.42 -3.52 -17.67
CA GLU A 367 7.30 -2.48 -18.69
C GLU A 367 6.46 -1.28 -18.19
N GLU A 368 5.36 -1.54 -17.50
CA GLU A 368 4.50 -0.48 -16.96
C GLU A 368 5.25 0.43 -15.98
N LEU A 369 5.98 -0.15 -15.02
CA LEU A 369 6.77 0.61 -14.06
C LEU A 369 7.97 1.31 -14.71
N TYR A 370 8.64 0.67 -15.66
CA TYR A 370 9.75 1.27 -16.39
C TYR A 370 9.31 2.52 -17.16
N ARG A 371 8.16 2.50 -17.80
CA ARG A 371 7.64 3.64 -18.57
C ARG A 371 7.36 4.88 -17.73
N VAL A 372 7.05 4.73 -16.46
CA VAL A 372 6.71 5.87 -15.58
C VAL A 372 7.81 6.23 -14.60
N ARG A 373 8.98 5.59 -14.70
CA ARG A 373 10.07 5.65 -13.71
C ARG A 373 10.57 7.06 -13.40
N ASN A 374 10.49 7.98 -14.36
CA ASN A 374 11.00 9.35 -14.21
C ASN A 374 9.97 10.36 -13.68
N ILE A 375 8.68 9.98 -13.62
CA ILE A 375 7.63 10.93 -13.27
C ILE A 375 7.71 11.33 -11.79
N ARG A 376 7.66 10.37 -10.85
CA ARG A 376 7.71 10.69 -9.41
C ARG A 376 8.99 11.43 -9.00
N PRO A 377 10.19 10.99 -9.40
CA PRO A 377 11.44 11.69 -9.04
C PRO A 377 11.53 13.14 -9.56
N SER A 378 10.87 13.46 -10.68
CA SER A 378 10.91 14.83 -11.24
C SER A 378 10.26 15.87 -10.34
N PHE A 379 9.32 15.46 -9.47
CA PHE A 379 8.67 16.36 -8.51
C PHE A 379 9.58 16.84 -7.38
N ARG A 380 10.77 16.28 -7.24
CA ARG A 380 11.79 16.82 -6.34
C ARG A 380 12.20 18.25 -6.69
N LEU A 381 12.03 18.65 -7.95
CA LEU A 381 12.25 20.02 -8.42
C LEU A 381 11.06 20.96 -8.13
N GLY A 382 10.06 20.47 -7.43
CA GLY A 382 8.80 21.15 -7.14
C GLY A 382 7.66 20.77 -8.08
N MET A 383 6.43 21.08 -7.66
CA MET A 383 5.20 20.69 -8.35
C MET A 383 5.18 21.15 -9.82
N TRP A 384 5.53 22.40 -10.10
CA TRP A 384 5.45 22.96 -11.47
C TRP A 384 6.46 22.31 -12.42
N ALA A 385 7.69 22.10 -11.95
CA ALA A 385 8.72 21.42 -12.73
C ALA A 385 8.35 19.94 -12.94
N GLY A 386 7.83 19.27 -11.90
CA GLY A 386 7.34 17.90 -11.97
C GLY A 386 6.19 17.73 -12.95
N LEU A 387 5.20 18.63 -12.94
CA LEU A 387 4.07 18.61 -13.89
C LEU A 387 4.55 18.85 -15.33
N ALA A 388 5.45 19.81 -15.55
CA ALA A 388 6.01 20.08 -16.87
C ALA A 388 6.82 18.89 -17.40
N TYR A 389 7.68 18.29 -16.58
CA TYR A 389 8.43 17.09 -16.96
C TYR A 389 7.50 15.90 -17.19
N SER A 390 6.50 15.70 -16.35
CA SER A 390 5.53 14.63 -16.52
C SER A 390 4.78 14.73 -17.84
N ALA A 391 4.42 15.95 -18.26
CA ALA A 391 3.82 16.18 -19.57
C ALA A 391 4.82 15.84 -20.69
N LEU A 392 6.07 16.29 -20.59
CA LEU A 392 7.11 16.00 -21.56
C LEU A 392 7.38 14.51 -21.68
N ASP A 393 7.54 13.81 -20.55
CA ASP A 393 7.79 12.36 -20.53
C ASP A 393 6.60 11.56 -21.08
N THR A 394 5.37 11.97 -20.74
CA THR A 394 4.15 11.29 -21.18
C THR A 394 3.86 11.46 -22.66
N TYR A 395 3.93 12.70 -23.17
CA TYR A 395 3.46 13.00 -24.53
C TYR A 395 4.56 12.99 -25.59
N LEU A 396 5.80 13.38 -25.22
CA LEU A 396 6.92 13.41 -26.16
C LEU A 396 7.76 12.14 -26.06
N PHE A 397 8.31 11.83 -24.90
CA PHE A 397 9.18 10.63 -24.71
C PHE A 397 8.40 9.32 -24.58
N ARG A 398 7.13 9.38 -24.21
CA ARG A 398 6.26 8.19 -24.02
C ARG A 398 6.87 7.17 -23.05
N GLY A 399 7.54 7.67 -22.00
CA GLY A 399 8.24 6.83 -21.02
C GLY A 399 9.56 6.21 -21.52
N ARG A 400 10.08 6.64 -22.67
CA ARG A 400 11.31 6.11 -23.31
C ARG A 400 12.50 7.08 -23.23
N ALA A 401 12.48 8.02 -22.29
CA ALA A 401 13.63 8.89 -22.05
C ALA A 401 14.90 8.03 -21.84
N PRO A 402 16.07 8.41 -22.46
CA PRO A 402 17.30 7.60 -22.35
C PRO A 402 17.99 7.70 -20.99
N TRP A 403 17.47 8.48 -20.08
CA TRP A 403 17.94 8.64 -18.70
C TRP A 403 16.94 8.06 -17.70
N THR A 404 17.41 7.83 -16.47
CA THR A 404 16.60 7.48 -15.32
C THR A 404 16.97 8.41 -14.17
N PHE A 405 15.97 9.08 -13.59
CA PHE A 405 16.18 9.88 -12.38
C PHE A 405 16.29 8.96 -11.16
N HIS A 406 17.12 9.35 -10.21
CA HIS A 406 17.37 8.59 -9.00
C HIS A 406 16.51 9.09 -7.83
N ASN A 407 16.13 8.16 -6.97
CA ASN A 407 15.51 8.43 -5.70
C ASN A 407 16.56 8.69 -4.61
N HIS A 408 16.16 9.43 -3.58
CA HIS A 408 16.96 9.68 -2.38
C HIS A 408 16.16 9.26 -1.16
N ALA A 409 16.81 9.12 -0.02
CA ALA A 409 16.10 8.80 1.23
C ALA A 409 15.21 9.99 1.65
N ASP A 410 13.99 9.68 2.11
CA ASP A 410 13.00 10.70 2.47
C ASP A 410 13.51 11.68 3.51
N TYR A 411 14.22 11.18 4.54
CA TYR A 411 14.72 11.97 5.66
C TYR A 411 15.87 12.95 5.30
N ASP A 412 16.49 12.80 4.14
CA ASP A 412 17.60 13.68 3.70
C ASP A 412 17.15 15.13 3.44
N GLN A 413 15.84 15.34 3.26
CA GLN A 413 15.28 16.66 2.93
C GLN A 413 14.74 17.41 4.15
N LEU A 414 14.58 16.74 5.28
CA LEU A 414 13.98 17.33 6.47
C LEU A 414 14.85 18.48 7.01
N ALA A 415 14.33 19.68 6.97
CA ALA A 415 15.01 20.86 7.50
C ALA A 415 14.87 20.93 9.03
N ARG A 416 15.80 21.62 9.67
CA ARG A 416 15.70 21.92 11.09
C ARG A 416 14.56 22.92 11.36
N LYS A 417 13.91 22.80 12.49
CA LYS A 417 12.78 23.65 12.88
C LYS A 417 13.10 25.15 12.93
N ASP A 418 14.35 25.50 13.23
CA ASP A 418 14.83 26.88 13.27
C ASP A 418 15.07 27.48 11.87
N ALA A 419 15.16 26.64 10.83
CA ALA A 419 15.36 27.07 9.44
C ALA A 419 14.05 27.26 8.67
N VAL A 420 12.90 26.91 9.23
CA VAL A 420 11.60 26.96 8.56
C VAL A 420 10.53 27.66 9.41
N LYS A 421 9.46 28.09 8.76
CA LYS A 421 8.35 28.73 9.46
C LYS A 421 7.36 27.70 10.00
N PRO A 422 6.89 27.83 11.26
CA PRO A 422 5.82 27.01 11.79
C PRO A 422 4.53 27.15 10.98
N ILE A 423 3.86 26.04 10.73
CA ILE A 423 2.55 26.01 10.09
C ILE A 423 1.47 26.06 11.17
N ARG A 424 0.54 27.01 11.02
CA ARG A 424 -0.61 27.13 11.93
C ARG A 424 -1.84 26.55 11.25
N TYR A 425 -2.41 25.53 11.85
CA TYR A 425 -3.61 24.88 11.36
C TYR A 425 -4.89 25.48 11.97
N PRO A 426 -5.97 25.61 11.19
CA PRO A 426 -7.26 26.06 11.73
C PRO A 426 -7.84 24.99 12.66
N ARG A 427 -8.65 25.41 13.60
CA ARG A 427 -9.41 24.46 14.44
C ARG A 427 -10.44 23.72 13.57
N PRO A 428 -10.63 22.41 13.77
CA PRO A 428 -11.64 21.65 13.05
C PRO A 428 -13.05 22.14 13.42
N ASP A 429 -13.98 22.07 12.45
CA ASP A 429 -15.36 22.53 12.61
C ASP A 429 -16.30 21.45 13.19
N GLY A 430 -15.82 20.21 13.34
CA GLY A 430 -16.59 19.07 13.85
C GLY A 430 -17.67 18.57 12.88
N LYS A 431 -17.74 19.09 11.65
CA LYS A 431 -18.74 18.73 10.62
C LYS A 431 -18.08 18.14 9.39
N ILE A 432 -17.07 18.80 8.84
CA ILE A 432 -16.31 18.38 7.67
C ILE A 432 -14.87 18.08 8.07
N SER A 433 -14.32 18.85 8.98
CA SER A 433 -12.99 18.65 9.55
C SER A 433 -13.09 18.22 11.02
N PHE A 434 -12.21 17.32 11.46
CA PHE A 434 -12.26 16.68 12.77
C PHE A 434 -10.89 16.70 13.44
N ASP A 435 -10.88 16.60 14.76
CA ASP A 435 -9.66 16.42 15.54
C ASP A 435 -9.12 14.98 15.46
N ARG A 436 -7.89 14.79 15.95
CA ARG A 436 -7.21 13.50 15.91
C ARG A 436 -7.88 12.43 16.75
N LEU A 437 -8.35 12.75 17.95
CA LEU A 437 -8.99 11.79 18.85
C LEU A 437 -10.29 11.25 18.26
N THR A 438 -11.14 12.14 17.76
CA THR A 438 -12.35 11.75 17.03
C THR A 438 -12.02 10.90 15.80
N SER A 439 -10.94 11.20 15.08
CA SER A 439 -10.55 10.42 13.92
C SER A 439 -10.03 9.04 14.29
N VAL A 440 -9.24 8.91 15.34
CA VAL A 440 -8.76 7.61 15.83
C VAL A 440 -9.92 6.70 16.24
N SER A 441 -10.95 7.22 16.87
CA SER A 441 -12.14 6.41 17.23
C SER A 441 -12.85 5.81 16.01
N PHE A 442 -12.82 6.51 14.85
CA PHE A 442 -13.37 6.01 13.58
C PHE A 442 -12.41 5.11 12.78
N SER A 443 -11.21 4.85 13.31
CA SER A 443 -10.30 3.88 12.69
C SER A 443 -10.64 2.44 13.04
N PHE A 444 -11.49 2.24 14.03
CA PHE A 444 -11.84 0.93 14.61
C PHE A 444 -10.61 0.12 15.05
N THR A 445 -9.47 0.80 15.25
CA THR A 445 -8.27 0.18 15.78
C THR A 445 -8.46 -0.04 17.27
N ASN A 446 -8.41 -1.29 17.68
CA ASN A 446 -8.50 -1.70 19.07
C ASN A 446 -7.25 -2.47 19.48
N HIS A 447 -6.69 -2.12 20.62
CA HIS A 447 -5.54 -2.78 21.21
C HIS A 447 -5.85 -3.10 22.67
N GLU A 448 -5.34 -4.23 23.15
CA GLU A 448 -5.44 -4.54 24.58
C GLU A 448 -4.64 -3.52 25.39
N GLU A 449 -5.26 -2.98 26.43
CA GLU A 449 -4.61 -1.97 27.30
C GLU A 449 -3.35 -2.50 27.98
N GLY A 450 -3.34 -3.79 28.29
CA GLY A 450 -2.26 -4.50 28.96
C GLY A 450 -1.15 -5.00 28.05
N GLN A 451 -1.24 -4.86 26.70
CA GLN A 451 -0.21 -5.39 25.79
C GLN A 451 1.10 -4.60 25.83
N PRO A 452 2.24 -5.19 25.43
CA PRO A 452 3.51 -4.50 25.30
C PRO A 452 3.45 -3.36 24.29
N ALA A 453 4.17 -2.25 24.53
CA ALA A 453 4.28 -1.17 23.55
C ALA A 453 4.93 -1.70 22.26
N HIS A 454 4.24 -1.53 21.13
CA HIS A 454 4.75 -1.94 19.82
C HIS A 454 5.77 -0.95 19.23
N LEU A 455 5.76 0.30 19.69
CA LEU A 455 6.79 1.29 19.36
C LEU A 455 7.85 1.28 20.45
N LYS A 456 9.08 0.96 20.07
CA LYS A 456 10.22 0.94 20.96
C LYS A 456 11.24 1.97 20.51
N LEU A 457 11.71 2.82 21.41
CA LEU A 457 12.82 3.73 21.16
C LEU A 457 14.12 2.91 21.10
N ARG A 458 14.82 3.01 19.97
CA ARG A 458 16.15 2.39 19.83
C ARG A 458 17.18 3.12 20.70
N ASP A 459 17.04 4.44 20.85
CA ASP A 459 17.90 5.32 21.60
C ASP A 459 17.05 6.46 22.19
N PRO A 460 16.65 6.37 23.48
CA PRO A 460 15.81 7.38 24.13
C PRO A 460 16.43 8.79 24.14
N ASP A 461 17.77 8.88 24.23
CA ASP A 461 18.44 10.18 24.29
C ASP A 461 18.32 10.95 22.98
N LYS A 462 18.28 10.25 21.84
CA LYS A 462 18.05 10.85 20.53
C LYS A 462 16.64 11.40 20.35
N ALA A 463 15.65 10.81 20.99
CA ALA A 463 14.27 11.31 20.95
C ALA A 463 14.19 12.77 21.46
N ILE A 464 14.96 13.11 22.48
CA ILE A 464 15.00 14.47 23.07
C ILE A 464 16.05 15.34 22.38
N SER A 465 17.31 14.86 22.30
CA SER A 465 18.45 15.67 21.87
C SER A 465 18.44 15.98 20.37
N ILE A 466 17.83 15.14 19.55
CA ILE A 466 17.75 15.30 18.09
C ILE A 466 16.31 15.60 17.67
N ASN A 467 15.38 14.66 17.86
CA ASN A 467 14.04 14.79 17.30
C ASN A 467 13.31 16.00 17.85
N TYR A 468 13.02 16.04 19.13
CA TYR A 468 12.30 17.16 19.74
C TYR A 468 13.05 18.48 19.64
N ARG A 469 14.37 18.49 19.95
CA ARG A 469 15.16 19.73 20.01
C ARG A 469 15.38 20.34 18.62
N LEU A 470 15.61 19.53 17.59
CA LEU A 470 16.00 20.02 16.26
C LEU A 470 14.85 20.02 15.26
N TYR A 471 13.87 19.12 15.41
CA TYR A 471 12.82 18.89 14.42
C TYR A 471 11.39 19.00 14.99
N ASP A 472 11.23 19.12 16.32
CA ASP A 472 9.93 19.22 17.00
C ASP A 472 9.03 17.98 16.78
N SER A 473 9.63 16.79 16.66
CA SER A 473 8.98 15.53 16.33
C SER A 473 9.26 14.42 17.36
#